data_e8aec41334d419a9e0b94c4bd06d0712
#
_entry.id   e8aec41334d419a9e0b94c4bd06d0712
#
_cell.length_a   1.000
_cell.length_b   1.000
_cell.length_c   1.000
_cell.angle_alpha   90.00
_cell.angle_beta   90.00
_cell.angle_gamma   90.00
#
_symmetry.space_group_name_H-M   'P 1'
#
loop_
_entity.id
_entity.type
_entity.pdbx_description
1 polymer ?
#
loop_
_entity_poly.entity_id
_entity_poly.type
_entity_poly.pdbx_seq_one_letter_code
_entity_poly.pdbx_strand_id
1 'polypeptide(L)'
;MPDAYPRYVIPPYILRRIVDRGSLQQQRCAQNTLSHVQTLMAHVPGRPAAPHVTTPGLLERDIYDAGQTQDLPGTQVRFEGQPSNGDVAVDEAYDYLGITHDFFWKSYQRDSLDNRGLKLTGSVHYGHEYQNAFWNGQQMVFGDGDGEIFNRFTIAIDVVAHELSHGVTESEAGLIYFEQSGALNESLSDVFGSLVKQYQRQQTADKADWIIGEGLLAKGIHGKGLRSMSQPGTAYDDPVLGKDPHPAHMKDFV
;
A
#
# COMPACT_ATOMS: atom_id res chain seq x y z
N MET A 1 -1.71 -20.80 -14.19
CA MET A 1 -1.46 -20.21 -12.86
C MET A 1 -2.58 -19.24 -12.62
N PRO A 2 -3.21 -19.21 -11.46
CA PRO A 2 -4.23 -18.22 -11.20
C PRO A 2 -3.56 -16.85 -11.13
N ASP A 3 -4.20 -15.91 -11.76
CA ASP A 3 -3.73 -14.59 -12.11
C ASP A 3 -3.64 -13.71 -10.86
N ALA A 4 -2.61 -12.87 -10.79
CA ALA A 4 -2.44 -11.92 -9.70
C ALA A 4 -3.56 -10.87 -9.75
N TYR A 5 -4.44 -10.87 -8.75
CA TYR A 5 -5.42 -9.80 -8.59
C TYR A 5 -4.72 -8.57 -7.98
N PRO A 6 -5.06 -7.35 -8.41
CA PRO A 6 -4.58 -6.13 -7.75
C PRO A 6 -4.94 -6.16 -6.27
N ARG A 7 -3.98 -5.81 -5.43
CA ARG A 7 -4.08 -5.83 -3.98
C ARG A 7 -4.20 -4.40 -3.50
N TYR A 8 -5.11 -4.14 -2.57
CA TYR A 8 -5.50 -2.78 -2.19
C TYR A 8 -5.38 -2.58 -0.69
N VAL A 9 -4.76 -1.46 -0.29
CA VAL A 9 -4.67 -1.05 1.12
C VAL A 9 -6.04 -0.83 1.74
N ILE A 10 -6.95 -0.15 1.01
CA ILE A 10 -8.30 0.11 1.49
C ILE A 10 -9.24 -0.99 1.02
N PRO A 11 -9.75 -1.82 1.93
CA PRO A 11 -10.69 -2.86 1.60
C PRO A 11 -12.01 -2.30 1.02
N PRO A 12 -12.64 -3.00 0.07
CA PRO A 12 -13.88 -2.54 -0.55
C PRO A 12 -15.02 -2.23 0.45
N TYR A 13 -15.06 -2.87 1.61
CA TYR A 13 -16.10 -2.60 2.60
C TYR A 13 -16.00 -1.20 3.21
N ILE A 14 -14.78 -0.65 3.36
CA ILE A 14 -14.58 0.73 3.82
C ILE A 14 -15.12 1.70 2.77
N LEU A 15 -14.76 1.53 1.50
CA LEU A 15 -15.27 2.37 0.41
C LEU A 15 -16.81 2.32 0.32
N ARG A 16 -17.43 1.14 0.49
CA ARG A 16 -18.90 1.01 0.54
C ARG A 16 -19.51 1.79 1.68
N ARG A 17 -18.91 1.76 2.89
CA ARG A 17 -19.39 2.55 4.02
C ARG A 17 -19.33 4.06 3.76
N ILE A 18 -18.26 4.52 3.06
CA ILE A 18 -18.16 5.93 2.66
C ILE A 18 -19.26 6.28 1.64
N VAL A 19 -19.53 5.40 0.67
CA VAL A 19 -20.65 5.58 -0.27
C VAL A 19 -21.99 5.67 0.45
N ASP A 20 -22.21 4.88 1.50
CA ASP A 20 -23.47 4.85 2.23
C ASP A 20 -23.67 6.02 3.21
N ARG A 21 -22.57 6.59 3.75
CA ARG A 21 -22.65 7.48 4.92
C ARG A 21 -21.92 8.81 4.76
N GLY A 22 -21.05 8.93 3.77
CA GLY A 22 -20.26 10.13 3.53
C GLY A 22 -21.07 11.30 2.96
N SER A 23 -20.45 12.46 2.87
CA SER A 23 -20.96 13.60 2.11
C SER A 23 -21.06 13.26 0.62
N LEU A 24 -21.77 14.05 -0.17
CA LEU A 24 -21.90 13.83 -1.62
C LEU A 24 -20.54 13.80 -2.34
N GLN A 25 -19.57 14.58 -1.89
CA GLN A 25 -18.19 14.56 -2.40
C GLN A 25 -17.51 13.24 -2.06
N GLN A 26 -17.49 12.85 -0.79
CA GLN A 26 -16.89 11.62 -0.28
C GLN A 26 -17.50 10.39 -0.97
N GLN A 27 -18.83 10.35 -1.14
CA GLN A 27 -19.52 9.28 -1.88
C GLN A 27 -19.02 9.15 -3.31
N ARG A 28 -18.85 10.28 -4.04
CA ARG A 28 -18.34 10.27 -5.43
C ARG A 28 -16.91 9.72 -5.49
N CYS A 29 -16.01 10.20 -4.63
CA CYS A 29 -14.62 9.75 -4.60
C CYS A 29 -14.53 8.25 -4.29
N ALA A 30 -15.25 7.78 -3.27
CA ALA A 30 -15.31 6.37 -2.91
C ALA A 30 -15.94 5.50 -4.01
N GLN A 31 -17.01 5.97 -4.67
CA GLN A 31 -17.64 5.26 -5.79
C GLN A 31 -16.72 5.13 -6.99
N ASN A 32 -15.99 6.19 -7.35
CA ASN A 32 -15.01 6.17 -8.43
C ASN A 32 -13.88 5.17 -8.13
N THR A 33 -13.32 5.22 -6.91
CA THR A 33 -12.29 4.28 -6.47
C THR A 33 -12.82 2.84 -6.49
N LEU A 34 -14.03 2.59 -5.97
CA LEU A 34 -14.63 1.25 -5.94
C LEU A 34 -14.88 0.68 -7.34
N SER A 35 -15.37 1.50 -8.27
CA SER A 35 -15.59 1.10 -9.66
C SER A 35 -14.27 0.73 -10.35
N HIS A 36 -13.22 1.50 -10.09
CA HIS A 36 -11.88 1.21 -10.62
C HIS A 36 -11.30 -0.09 -10.03
N VAL A 37 -11.42 -0.29 -8.71
CA VAL A 37 -11.03 -1.56 -8.05
C VAL A 37 -11.69 -2.75 -8.72
N GLN A 38 -13.00 -2.68 -9.02
CA GLN A 38 -13.73 -3.75 -9.69
C GLN A 38 -13.22 -3.99 -11.12
N THR A 39 -12.87 -2.92 -11.85
CA THR A 39 -12.32 -3.01 -13.22
C THR A 39 -10.95 -3.69 -13.20
N LEU A 40 -10.06 -3.30 -12.27
CA LEU A 40 -8.74 -3.91 -12.13
C LEU A 40 -8.82 -5.39 -11.70
N MET A 41 -9.78 -5.75 -10.83
CA MET A 41 -10.03 -7.15 -10.46
C MET A 41 -10.49 -8.02 -11.65
N ALA A 42 -11.09 -7.42 -12.67
CA ALA A 42 -11.50 -8.12 -13.89
C ALA A 42 -10.37 -8.26 -14.92
N HIS A 43 -9.26 -7.55 -14.75
CA HIS A 43 -8.11 -7.58 -15.65
C HIS A 43 -6.94 -8.29 -14.99
N VAL A 44 -6.44 -9.31 -15.69
CA VAL A 44 -5.23 -10.04 -15.25
C VAL A 44 -4.00 -9.16 -15.53
N PRO A 45 -3.18 -8.84 -14.52
CA PRO A 45 -1.92 -8.15 -14.76
C PRO A 45 -1.01 -8.97 -15.66
N GLY A 46 -0.32 -8.30 -16.58
CA GLY A 46 0.67 -8.93 -17.44
C GLY A 46 1.83 -9.54 -16.64
N ARG A 47 2.50 -10.53 -17.23
CA ARG A 47 3.67 -11.19 -16.65
C ARG A 47 4.72 -10.16 -16.20
N PRO A 48 5.38 -10.35 -15.04
CA PRO A 48 6.48 -9.50 -14.60
C PRO A 48 7.52 -9.29 -15.70
N ALA A 49 8.11 -8.10 -15.75
CA ALA A 49 9.20 -7.79 -16.68
C ALA A 49 10.33 -8.83 -16.57
N ALA A 50 11.05 -9.05 -17.69
CA ALA A 50 12.19 -9.94 -17.70
C ALA A 50 13.23 -9.51 -16.65
N PRO A 51 13.89 -10.47 -15.96
CA PRO A 51 14.85 -10.14 -14.91
C PRO A 51 15.98 -9.27 -15.48
N HIS A 52 16.20 -8.12 -14.86
CA HIS A 52 17.42 -7.34 -15.07
C HIS A 52 18.56 -8.02 -14.31
N VAL A 53 19.72 -8.16 -14.97
CA VAL A 53 20.95 -8.58 -14.29
C VAL A 53 21.51 -7.34 -13.60
N THR A 54 21.25 -7.20 -12.31
CA THR A 54 21.78 -6.12 -11.48
C THR A 54 22.92 -6.61 -10.58
N THR A 55 23.71 -5.70 -10.05
CA THR A 55 24.65 -6.01 -8.98
C THR A 55 23.83 -6.34 -7.72
N PRO A 56 24.02 -7.49 -7.08
CA PRO A 56 23.25 -7.86 -5.90
C PRO A 56 23.25 -6.77 -4.81
N GLY A 57 22.06 -6.44 -4.32
CA GLY A 57 21.85 -5.39 -3.32
C GLY A 57 21.91 -3.97 -3.85
N LEU A 58 22.05 -3.78 -5.17
CA LEU A 58 21.97 -2.46 -5.78
C LEU A 58 20.51 -2.02 -5.89
N LEU A 59 20.16 -0.96 -5.17
CA LEU A 59 18.85 -0.35 -5.24
C LEU A 59 18.69 0.47 -6.52
N GLU A 60 17.62 0.23 -7.27
CA GLU A 60 17.19 1.06 -8.40
C GLU A 60 15.73 1.46 -8.24
N ARG A 61 15.44 2.77 -8.33
CA ARG A 61 14.08 3.32 -8.18
C ARG A 61 13.76 4.29 -9.29
N ASP A 62 12.50 4.23 -9.76
CA ASP A 62 11.90 5.26 -10.61
C ASP A 62 10.56 5.68 -10.04
N ILE A 63 10.34 6.99 -9.94
CA ILE A 63 9.06 7.58 -9.54
C ILE A 63 8.48 8.35 -10.71
N TYR A 64 7.21 8.12 -10.95
CA TYR A 64 6.40 8.72 -12.00
C TYR A 64 5.24 9.51 -11.40
N ASP A 65 4.88 10.58 -12.06
CA ASP A 65 3.66 11.35 -11.78
C ASP A 65 2.59 10.96 -12.81
N ALA A 66 1.49 10.40 -12.35
CA ALA A 66 0.35 10.05 -13.19
C ALA A 66 -0.55 11.25 -13.53
N GLY A 67 -0.27 12.45 -12.99
CA GLY A 67 -0.95 13.69 -13.32
C GLY A 67 -2.45 13.67 -13.04
N GLN A 68 -2.89 12.97 -11.99
CA GLN A 68 -4.29 12.72 -11.64
C GLN A 68 -5.09 11.96 -12.71
N THR A 69 -4.39 11.26 -13.61
CA THR A 69 -5.00 10.35 -14.59
C THR A 69 -4.84 8.89 -14.15
N GLN A 70 -5.42 7.97 -14.91
CA GLN A 70 -5.25 6.53 -14.70
C GLN A 70 -4.22 5.92 -15.65
N ASP A 71 -3.49 6.74 -16.39
CA ASP A 71 -2.46 6.30 -17.31
C ASP A 71 -1.16 5.99 -16.58
N LEU A 72 -0.72 4.75 -16.65
CA LEU A 72 0.49 4.27 -15.97
C LEU A 72 1.62 3.99 -16.98
N PRO A 73 2.86 4.26 -16.58
CA PRO A 73 3.31 4.77 -15.28
C PRO A 73 3.14 6.28 -15.11
N GLY A 74 2.87 7.05 -16.16
CA GLY A 74 2.86 8.50 -16.17
C GLY A 74 4.18 9.10 -16.63
N THR A 75 4.50 10.33 -16.17
CA THR A 75 5.74 11.06 -16.48
C THR A 75 6.79 10.78 -15.43
N GLN A 76 7.99 10.35 -15.82
CA GLN A 76 9.10 10.14 -14.88
C GLN A 76 9.53 11.48 -14.26
N VAL A 77 9.51 11.54 -12.92
CA VAL A 77 9.79 12.77 -12.16
C VAL A 77 10.99 12.65 -11.22
N ARG A 78 11.38 11.42 -10.83
CA ARG A 78 12.57 11.16 -10.03
C ARG A 78 13.09 9.74 -10.29
N PHE A 79 14.42 9.58 -10.48
CA PHE A 79 15.05 8.26 -10.60
C PHE A 79 16.20 8.11 -9.59
N GLU A 80 16.78 6.91 -9.52
CA GLU A 80 17.83 6.59 -8.55
C GLU A 80 18.98 7.60 -8.57
N GLY A 81 19.37 8.03 -7.36
CA GLY A 81 20.45 9.02 -7.15
C GLY A 81 20.04 10.48 -7.36
N GLN A 82 18.81 10.78 -7.79
CA GLN A 82 18.37 12.16 -7.92
C GLN A 82 17.98 12.78 -6.56
N PRO A 83 18.23 14.09 -6.37
CA PRO A 83 17.76 14.79 -5.18
C PRO A 83 16.23 14.89 -5.15
N SER A 84 15.70 15.33 -4.01
CA SER A 84 14.28 15.71 -3.88
C SER A 84 13.88 16.70 -4.98
N ASN A 85 12.68 16.51 -5.54
CA ASN A 85 12.10 17.43 -6.50
C ASN A 85 11.15 18.46 -5.86
N GLY A 86 10.94 18.35 -4.53
CA GLY A 86 10.07 19.22 -3.74
C GLY A 86 8.61 18.81 -3.70
N ASP A 87 8.21 17.77 -4.43
CA ASP A 87 6.91 17.15 -4.30
C ASP A 87 6.93 16.10 -3.18
N VAL A 88 6.06 16.29 -2.19
CA VAL A 88 6.04 15.46 -0.99
C VAL A 88 5.69 14.00 -1.30
N ALA A 89 4.73 13.76 -2.21
CA ALA A 89 4.32 12.41 -2.55
C ALA A 89 5.42 11.66 -3.32
N VAL A 90 6.10 12.35 -4.24
CA VAL A 90 7.26 11.81 -4.98
C VAL A 90 8.39 11.46 -4.03
N ASP A 91 8.71 12.36 -3.09
CA ASP A 91 9.82 12.19 -2.17
C ASP A 91 9.54 11.08 -1.14
N GLU A 92 8.33 11.01 -0.59
CA GLU A 92 7.89 9.91 0.29
C GLU A 92 7.94 8.56 -0.44
N ALA A 93 7.38 8.46 -1.64
CA ALA A 93 7.41 7.23 -2.42
C ALA A 93 8.87 6.79 -2.69
N TYR A 94 9.72 7.71 -3.15
CA TYR A 94 11.14 7.43 -3.40
C TYR A 94 11.85 6.92 -2.15
N ASP A 95 11.71 7.62 -1.03
CA ASP A 95 12.39 7.29 0.21
C ASP A 95 11.89 5.96 0.79
N TYR A 96 10.59 5.74 0.79
CA TYR A 96 9.99 4.54 1.41
C TYR A 96 10.17 3.27 0.58
N LEU A 97 10.20 3.36 -0.75
CA LEU A 97 10.65 2.25 -1.59
C LEU A 97 12.08 1.86 -1.25
N GLY A 98 12.98 2.83 -1.08
CA GLY A 98 14.37 2.58 -0.72
C GLY A 98 14.55 1.99 0.68
N ILE A 99 13.85 2.53 1.68
CA ILE A 99 13.90 2.00 3.05
C ILE A 99 13.37 0.57 3.12
N THR A 100 12.33 0.27 2.35
CA THR A 100 11.76 -1.09 2.27
C THR A 100 12.77 -2.06 1.64
N HIS A 101 13.40 -1.68 0.52
CA HIS A 101 14.48 -2.47 -0.08
C HIS A 101 15.62 -2.72 0.91
N ASP A 102 16.10 -1.66 1.57
CA ASP A 102 17.17 -1.73 2.56
C ASP A 102 16.84 -2.67 3.72
N PHE A 103 15.60 -2.64 4.20
CA PHE A 103 15.13 -3.54 5.24
C PHE A 103 15.24 -5.01 4.79
N PHE A 104 14.71 -5.34 3.62
CA PHE A 104 14.78 -6.71 3.11
C PHE A 104 16.21 -7.15 2.82
N TRP A 105 17.03 -6.28 2.25
CA TRP A 105 18.44 -6.59 1.98
C TRP A 105 19.25 -6.80 3.27
N LYS A 106 19.15 -5.87 4.22
CA LYS A 106 19.97 -5.93 5.46
C LYS A 106 19.50 -7.00 6.44
N SER A 107 18.19 -7.26 6.51
CA SER A 107 17.63 -8.22 7.47
C SER A 107 17.60 -9.65 6.93
N TYR A 108 17.39 -9.83 5.62
CA TYR A 108 17.15 -11.15 5.02
C TYR A 108 18.08 -11.48 3.86
N GLN A 109 19.00 -10.59 3.49
CA GLN A 109 19.85 -10.71 2.29
C GLN A 109 19.01 -10.90 1.00
N ARG A 110 17.81 -10.33 1.00
CA ARG A 110 16.87 -10.41 -0.11
C ARG A 110 17.07 -9.24 -1.05
N ASP A 111 17.36 -9.53 -2.30
CA ASP A 111 17.65 -8.57 -3.36
C ASP A 111 16.33 -8.15 -4.06
N SER A 112 15.71 -7.08 -3.57
CA SER A 112 14.44 -6.56 -4.04
C SER A 112 13.26 -7.55 -3.89
N LEU A 113 12.12 -7.30 -4.58
CA LEU A 113 10.88 -8.05 -4.41
C LEU A 113 10.98 -9.48 -4.93
N ASP A 114 11.72 -9.69 -6.02
CA ASP A 114 11.89 -10.97 -6.70
C ASP A 114 13.16 -11.73 -6.30
N ASN A 115 13.93 -11.19 -5.35
CA ASN A 115 15.25 -11.68 -4.95
C ASN A 115 16.26 -11.76 -6.12
N ARG A 116 16.14 -10.85 -7.10
CA ARG A 116 16.96 -10.77 -8.32
C ARG A 116 17.27 -9.34 -8.74
N GLY A 117 17.04 -8.36 -7.84
CA GLY A 117 17.30 -6.95 -8.12
C GLY A 117 16.23 -6.27 -8.96
N LEU A 118 14.95 -6.67 -8.81
CA LEU A 118 13.85 -5.99 -9.51
C LEU A 118 13.87 -4.49 -9.19
N LYS A 119 13.92 -3.66 -10.24
CA LYS A 119 13.80 -2.22 -10.11
C LYS A 119 12.46 -1.84 -9.49
N LEU A 120 12.48 -0.95 -8.49
CA LEU A 120 11.29 -0.48 -7.82
C LEU A 120 10.70 0.72 -8.55
N THR A 121 9.50 0.57 -9.06
CA THR A 121 8.78 1.62 -9.76
C THR A 121 7.56 2.04 -8.93
N GLY A 122 7.40 3.37 -8.75
CA GLY A 122 6.24 3.95 -8.09
C GLY A 122 5.58 5.03 -8.96
N SER A 123 4.24 5.04 -9.02
CA SER A 123 3.47 6.13 -9.61
C SER A 123 2.65 6.82 -8.53
N VAL A 124 2.83 8.13 -8.39
CA VAL A 124 2.07 8.99 -7.48
C VAL A 124 1.03 9.79 -8.23
N HIS A 125 0.14 10.49 -7.50
CA HIS A 125 -0.95 11.31 -8.07
C HIS A 125 -1.83 10.52 -9.04
N TYR A 126 -2.11 9.26 -8.70
CA TYR A 126 -2.92 8.40 -9.54
C TYR A 126 -4.40 8.68 -9.35
N GLY A 127 -5.08 9.01 -10.45
CA GLY A 127 -6.51 9.32 -10.46
C GLY A 127 -6.84 10.60 -9.68
N HIS A 128 -8.00 11.16 -9.94
CA HIS A 128 -8.48 12.35 -9.22
C HIS A 128 -9.09 11.92 -7.88
N GLU A 129 -8.55 12.43 -6.76
CA GLU A 129 -9.01 12.12 -5.39
C GLU A 129 -9.12 10.59 -5.14
N TYR A 130 -8.19 9.80 -5.72
CA TYR A 130 -8.22 8.36 -5.64
C TYR A 130 -7.89 7.86 -4.24
N GLN A 131 -8.83 7.14 -3.63
CA GLN A 131 -8.79 6.74 -2.22
C GLN A 131 -8.18 5.35 -2.03
N ASN A 132 -7.04 5.08 -2.65
CA ASN A 132 -6.35 3.81 -2.46
C ASN A 132 -4.86 3.86 -2.87
N ALA A 133 -4.12 2.81 -2.52
CA ALA A 133 -2.85 2.41 -3.11
C ALA A 133 -2.91 0.93 -3.46
N PHE A 134 -2.09 0.48 -4.41
CA PHE A 134 -2.06 -0.91 -4.84
C PHE A 134 -0.76 -1.29 -5.55
N TRP A 135 -0.41 -2.57 -5.45
CA TRP A 135 0.56 -3.24 -6.30
C TRP A 135 -0.15 -3.85 -7.51
N ASN A 136 0.28 -3.53 -8.73
CA ASN A 136 -0.35 -4.04 -9.96
C ASN A 136 0.41 -5.21 -10.62
N GLY A 137 1.39 -5.79 -9.92
CA GLY A 137 2.27 -6.84 -10.46
C GLY A 137 3.55 -6.32 -11.12
N GLN A 138 3.68 -5.01 -11.33
CA GLN A 138 4.84 -4.37 -11.97
C GLN A 138 5.34 -3.16 -11.21
N GLN A 139 4.45 -2.39 -10.61
CA GLN A 139 4.75 -1.13 -9.93
C GLN A 139 3.78 -0.84 -8.80
N MET A 140 4.22 0.02 -7.89
CA MET A 140 3.40 0.63 -6.87
C MET A 140 2.60 1.80 -7.43
N VAL A 141 1.35 1.94 -7.04
CA VAL A 141 0.47 3.04 -7.47
C VAL A 141 -0.19 3.67 -6.25
N PHE A 142 -0.08 5.00 -6.14
CA PHE A 142 -0.55 5.75 -4.99
C PHE A 142 -1.51 6.86 -5.41
N GLY A 143 -2.70 6.87 -4.82
CA GLY A 143 -3.62 8.00 -4.89
C GLY A 143 -3.33 9.05 -3.83
N ASP A 144 -3.91 10.24 -4.03
CA ASP A 144 -3.74 11.38 -3.11
C ASP A 144 -4.79 11.39 -1.98
N GLY A 145 -5.80 10.51 -2.06
CA GLY A 145 -6.97 10.64 -1.21
C GLY A 145 -7.81 11.87 -1.56
N ASP A 146 -8.86 12.11 -0.79
CA ASP A 146 -9.74 13.27 -0.95
C ASP A 146 -9.42 14.42 0.04
N GLY A 147 -8.49 14.19 0.97
CA GLY A 147 -8.15 15.12 2.04
C GLY A 147 -9.24 15.27 3.12
N GLU A 148 -10.39 14.64 2.95
CA GLU A 148 -11.51 14.64 3.91
C GLU A 148 -11.60 13.35 4.72
N ILE A 149 -11.44 12.20 4.07
CA ILE A 149 -11.40 10.86 4.69
C ILE A 149 -9.96 10.36 4.74
N PHE A 150 -9.26 10.41 3.60
CA PHE A 150 -7.89 9.95 3.48
C PHE A 150 -6.96 11.06 3.00
N ASN A 151 -5.79 11.12 3.59
CA ASN A 151 -4.63 11.84 3.07
C ASN A 151 -3.99 11.03 1.92
N ARG A 152 -2.93 11.59 1.29
CA ARG A 152 -2.14 10.88 0.27
C ARG A 152 -1.61 9.55 0.80
N PHE A 153 -1.60 8.53 -0.03
CA PHE A 153 -1.27 7.17 0.37
C PHE A 153 0.24 6.93 0.55
N THR A 154 1.08 7.84 0.10
CA THR A 154 2.53 7.80 0.34
C THR A 154 2.93 8.20 1.76
N ILE A 155 2.04 8.84 2.54
CA ILE A 155 2.35 9.39 3.88
C ILE A 155 2.81 8.33 4.89
N ALA A 156 2.36 7.09 4.73
CA ALA A 156 2.59 6.02 5.69
C ALA A 156 3.55 4.96 5.12
N ILE A 157 4.75 4.87 5.67
CA ILE A 157 5.76 3.91 5.24
C ILE A 157 5.29 2.45 5.36
N ASP A 158 4.51 2.14 6.39
CA ASP A 158 3.93 0.80 6.59
C ASP A 158 2.95 0.41 5.48
N VAL A 159 2.25 1.38 4.89
CA VAL A 159 1.40 1.20 3.71
C VAL A 159 2.24 0.90 2.48
N VAL A 160 3.28 1.69 2.22
CA VAL A 160 4.20 1.46 1.09
C VAL A 160 4.87 0.09 1.20
N ALA A 161 5.36 -0.26 2.39
CA ALA A 161 6.01 -1.55 2.62
C ALA A 161 5.03 -2.73 2.60
N HIS A 162 3.78 -2.55 3.04
CA HIS A 162 2.71 -3.54 2.92
C HIS A 162 2.50 -3.93 1.46
N GLU A 163 2.32 -2.95 0.60
CA GLU A 163 2.10 -3.20 -0.82
C GLU A 163 3.31 -3.86 -1.50
N LEU A 164 4.54 -3.42 -1.18
CA LEU A 164 5.75 -4.09 -1.69
C LEU A 164 5.86 -5.53 -1.19
N SER A 165 5.40 -5.82 0.01
CA SER A 165 5.42 -7.17 0.59
C SER A 165 4.48 -8.13 -0.15
N HIS A 166 3.45 -7.63 -0.80
CA HIS A 166 2.68 -8.43 -1.74
C HIS A 166 3.54 -8.95 -2.90
N GLY A 167 4.43 -8.13 -3.46
CA GLY A 167 5.37 -8.55 -4.49
C GLY A 167 6.35 -9.62 -3.98
N VAL A 168 6.82 -9.48 -2.74
CA VAL A 168 7.65 -10.52 -2.08
C VAL A 168 6.87 -11.83 -1.94
N THR A 169 5.67 -11.78 -1.39
CA THR A 169 4.81 -12.96 -1.20
C THR A 169 4.45 -13.64 -2.52
N GLU A 170 4.23 -12.85 -3.57
CA GLU A 170 3.97 -13.36 -4.92
C GLU A 170 5.17 -14.10 -5.48
N SER A 171 6.37 -13.52 -5.32
CA SER A 171 7.63 -14.12 -5.79
C SER A 171 7.98 -15.41 -5.05
N GLU A 172 7.74 -15.48 -3.73
CA GLU A 172 8.16 -16.61 -2.89
C GLU A 172 7.12 -17.72 -2.79
N ALA A 173 5.88 -17.36 -2.52
CA ALA A 173 4.85 -18.33 -2.15
C ALA A 173 3.74 -18.45 -3.20
N GLY A 174 3.56 -17.47 -4.07
CA GLY A 174 2.50 -17.47 -5.08
C GLY A 174 1.11 -17.68 -4.47
N LEU A 175 0.86 -17.15 -3.26
CA LEU A 175 -0.42 -17.29 -2.58
C LEU A 175 -1.54 -16.70 -3.43
N ILE A 176 -2.53 -17.52 -3.75
CA ILE A 176 -3.74 -17.08 -4.45
C ILE A 176 -4.45 -16.05 -3.57
N TYR A 177 -4.70 -14.84 -4.12
CA TYR A 177 -5.36 -13.77 -3.39
C TYR A 177 -6.88 -13.98 -3.33
N PHE A 178 -7.27 -15.04 -2.61
CA PHE A 178 -8.66 -15.42 -2.43
C PHE A 178 -8.85 -16.13 -1.07
N GLU A 179 -9.94 -15.85 -0.37
CA GLU A 179 -10.29 -16.46 0.93
C GLU A 179 -9.12 -16.49 1.93
N GLN A 180 -8.83 -17.64 2.54
CA GLN A 180 -7.82 -17.79 3.59
C GLN A 180 -6.41 -17.48 3.10
N SER A 181 -6.05 -17.86 1.88
CA SER A 181 -4.74 -17.56 1.30
C SER A 181 -4.58 -16.05 1.03
N GLY A 182 -5.66 -15.37 0.64
CA GLY A 182 -5.69 -13.92 0.53
C GLY A 182 -5.54 -13.24 1.89
N ALA A 183 -6.27 -13.71 2.90
CA ALA A 183 -6.16 -13.19 4.27
C ALA A 183 -4.74 -13.38 4.85
N LEU A 184 -4.09 -14.51 4.58
CA LEU A 184 -2.70 -14.75 4.97
C LEU A 184 -1.74 -13.81 4.27
N ASN A 185 -1.95 -13.55 2.97
CA ASN A 185 -1.16 -12.61 2.19
C ASN A 185 -1.26 -11.19 2.78
N GLU A 186 -2.47 -10.72 3.12
CA GLU A 186 -2.70 -9.44 3.79
C GLU A 186 -2.01 -9.37 5.16
N SER A 187 -2.15 -10.42 5.96
CA SER A 187 -1.53 -10.50 7.29
C SER A 187 0.00 -10.42 7.21
N LEU A 188 0.63 -11.13 6.27
CA LEU A 188 2.08 -11.06 6.05
C LEU A 188 2.51 -9.67 5.59
N SER A 189 1.73 -9.03 4.74
CA SER A 189 2.00 -7.67 4.27
C SER A 189 1.92 -6.65 5.41
N ASP A 190 0.95 -6.76 6.32
CA ASP A 190 0.87 -5.94 7.53
C ASP A 190 2.07 -6.18 8.48
N VAL A 191 2.48 -7.44 8.66
CA VAL A 191 3.66 -7.78 9.46
C VAL A 191 4.91 -7.10 8.90
N PHE A 192 5.19 -7.25 7.62
CA PHE A 192 6.36 -6.61 7.01
C PHE A 192 6.23 -5.08 6.96
N GLY A 193 5.05 -4.55 6.70
CA GLY A 193 4.79 -3.10 6.80
C GLY A 193 5.15 -2.54 8.17
N SER A 194 4.67 -3.19 9.24
CA SER A 194 5.01 -2.82 10.62
C SER A 194 6.51 -2.96 10.91
N LEU A 195 7.17 -4.04 10.46
CA LEU A 195 8.60 -4.24 10.68
C LEU A 195 9.46 -3.19 9.94
N VAL A 196 9.09 -2.80 8.73
CA VAL A 196 9.77 -1.73 7.98
C VAL A 196 9.61 -0.38 8.71
N LYS A 197 8.42 -0.07 9.22
CA LYS A 197 8.20 1.14 10.05
C LYS A 197 9.05 1.12 11.31
N GLN A 198 9.12 0.01 12.02
CA GLN A 198 9.98 -0.16 13.20
C GLN A 198 11.47 0.00 12.84
N TYR A 199 11.90 -0.57 11.72
CA TYR A 199 13.26 -0.44 11.20
C TYR A 199 13.59 1.04 10.89
N GLN A 200 12.73 1.75 10.17
CA GLN A 200 12.91 3.18 9.89
C GLN A 200 13.02 4.01 11.16
N ARG A 201 12.14 3.76 12.13
CA ARG A 201 12.07 4.49 13.40
C ARG A 201 13.08 4.01 14.45
N GLN A 202 13.85 2.97 14.15
CA GLN A 202 14.77 2.32 15.08
C GLN A 202 14.08 1.92 16.40
N GLN A 203 12.86 1.40 16.28
CA GLN A 203 12.04 0.98 17.42
C GLN A 203 12.19 -0.52 17.68
N THR A 204 12.11 -0.87 18.96
CA THR A 204 11.92 -2.26 19.39
C THR A 204 10.43 -2.60 19.42
N ALA A 205 10.09 -3.89 19.41
CA ALA A 205 8.70 -4.34 19.36
C ALA A 205 7.85 -3.85 20.56
N ASP A 206 8.45 -3.63 21.72
CA ASP A 206 7.78 -3.08 22.92
C ASP A 206 7.53 -1.57 22.83
N LYS A 207 8.16 -0.87 21.89
CA LYS A 207 8.01 0.56 21.64
C LYS A 207 7.19 0.86 20.39
N ALA A 208 6.91 -0.15 19.58
CA ALA A 208 6.13 0.01 18.35
C ALA A 208 4.66 0.33 18.67
N ASP A 209 4.06 1.17 17.84
CA ASP A 209 2.64 1.52 17.96
C ASP A 209 1.71 0.41 17.46
N TRP A 210 2.21 -0.46 16.59
CA TRP A 210 1.46 -1.57 15.97
C TRP A 210 0.23 -1.11 15.17
N ILE A 211 0.22 0.15 14.72
CA ILE A 211 -0.81 0.73 13.86
C ILE A 211 -0.36 0.63 12.41
N ILE A 212 -1.22 0.17 11.53
CA ILE A 212 -1.04 0.21 10.07
C ILE A 212 -1.76 1.44 9.53
N GLY A 213 -1.08 2.24 8.71
CA GLY A 213 -1.62 3.45 8.09
C GLY A 213 -1.74 4.63 9.05
N GLU A 214 -0.80 4.79 9.98
CA GLU A 214 -0.73 6.00 10.82
C GLU A 214 -0.55 7.25 9.96
N GLY A 215 -1.40 8.26 10.18
CA GLY A 215 -1.40 9.50 9.40
C GLY A 215 -2.21 9.44 8.09
N LEU A 216 -2.67 8.25 7.67
CA LEU A 216 -3.48 8.12 6.46
C LEU A 216 -4.90 8.67 6.63
N LEU A 217 -5.49 8.56 7.81
CA LEU A 217 -6.80 9.16 8.09
C LEU A 217 -6.68 10.68 8.20
N ALA A 218 -7.57 11.40 7.53
CA ALA A 218 -7.62 12.86 7.60
C ALA A 218 -8.01 13.33 9.00
N LYS A 219 -7.64 14.57 9.36
CA LYS A 219 -7.78 15.14 10.71
C LYS A 219 -9.20 15.09 11.29
N GLY A 220 -10.23 15.07 10.43
CA GLY A 220 -11.63 15.00 10.85
C GLY A 220 -12.15 13.60 11.19
N ILE A 221 -11.38 12.56 10.89
CA ILE A 221 -11.77 11.16 11.06
C ILE A 221 -11.34 10.64 12.43
N HIS A 222 -12.23 9.96 13.11
CA HIS A 222 -11.98 9.39 14.44
C HIS A 222 -11.26 8.04 14.31
N GLY A 223 -9.93 8.08 14.26
CA GLY A 223 -9.09 6.89 14.14
C GLY A 223 -7.61 7.20 14.26
N LYS A 224 -6.80 6.14 14.46
CA LYS A 224 -5.34 6.20 14.52
C LYS A 224 -4.69 5.71 13.24
N GLY A 225 -5.42 4.92 12.46
CA GLY A 225 -4.98 4.30 11.21
C GLY A 225 -6.01 3.29 10.73
N LEU A 226 -5.62 2.42 9.81
CA LEU A 226 -6.52 1.46 9.16
C LEU A 226 -6.74 0.19 10.01
N ARG A 227 -5.70 -0.29 10.68
CA ARG A 227 -5.69 -1.51 11.49
C ARG A 227 -4.82 -1.33 12.73
N SER A 228 -5.15 -2.03 13.79
CA SER A 228 -4.28 -2.18 14.96
C SER A 228 -3.90 -3.65 15.12
N MET A 229 -2.62 -3.97 14.98
CA MET A 229 -2.13 -5.34 15.11
C MET A 229 -2.08 -5.79 16.58
N SER A 230 -1.87 -4.86 17.52
CA SER A 230 -1.83 -5.17 18.95
C SER A 230 -3.20 -5.19 19.60
N GLN A 231 -4.18 -4.45 19.04
CA GLN A 231 -5.54 -4.33 19.55
C GLN A 231 -6.54 -4.31 18.38
N PRO A 232 -6.75 -5.46 17.70
CA PRO A 232 -7.67 -5.51 16.56
C PRO A 232 -9.07 -5.04 16.94
N GLY A 233 -9.74 -4.33 16.03
CA GLY A 233 -11.07 -3.74 16.27
C GLY A 233 -11.04 -2.37 16.96
N THR A 234 -9.86 -1.74 17.12
CA THR A 234 -9.72 -0.45 17.82
C THR A 234 -9.02 0.64 17.00
N ALA A 235 -8.71 0.40 15.73
CA ALA A 235 -7.98 1.37 14.92
C ALA A 235 -8.79 2.63 14.64
N TYR A 236 -10.09 2.51 14.43
CA TYR A 236 -11.01 3.63 14.22
C TYR A 236 -12.42 3.33 14.74
N ASP A 237 -13.13 4.40 15.12
CA ASP A 237 -14.57 4.39 15.41
C ASP A 237 -15.14 5.75 14.98
N ASP A 238 -15.71 5.80 13.78
CA ASP A 238 -16.04 7.03 13.07
C ASP A 238 -17.44 6.97 12.46
N PRO A 239 -18.22 8.07 12.44
CA PRO A 239 -19.57 8.07 11.87
C PRO A 239 -19.64 7.62 10.41
N VAL A 240 -18.62 7.93 9.58
CA VAL A 240 -18.57 7.56 8.16
C VAL A 240 -17.98 6.16 7.98
N LEU A 241 -16.81 5.91 8.54
CA LEU A 241 -16.12 4.61 8.42
C LEU A 241 -16.78 3.50 9.24
N GLY A 242 -17.56 3.87 10.26
CA GLY A 242 -18.07 2.94 11.26
C GLY A 242 -16.98 2.49 12.23
N LYS A 243 -17.25 1.45 13.00
CA LYS A 243 -16.28 0.82 13.89
C LYS A 243 -15.40 -0.16 13.11
N ASP A 244 -14.11 -0.22 13.47
CA ASP A 244 -13.16 -1.22 12.98
C ASP A 244 -13.72 -2.65 13.23
N PRO A 245 -13.94 -3.44 12.16
CA PRO A 245 -14.60 -4.76 12.28
C PRO A 245 -13.63 -5.90 12.58
N HIS A 246 -12.32 -5.64 12.69
CA HIS A 246 -11.34 -6.71 12.84
C HIS A 246 -11.55 -7.47 14.16
N PRO A 247 -11.69 -8.81 14.12
CA PRO A 247 -11.87 -9.61 15.33
C PRO A 247 -10.57 -9.66 16.15
N ALA A 248 -10.71 -9.48 17.47
CA ALA A 248 -9.58 -9.58 18.39
C ALA A 248 -9.19 -11.03 18.72
N HIS A 249 -10.05 -12.00 18.43
CA HIS A 249 -9.82 -13.43 18.72
C HIS A 249 -10.52 -14.32 17.71
N MET A 250 -9.96 -15.52 17.44
CA MET A 250 -10.55 -16.48 16.49
C MET A 250 -11.99 -16.89 16.79
N LYS A 251 -12.41 -16.88 18.06
CA LYS A 251 -13.82 -17.15 18.45
C LYS A 251 -14.82 -16.13 17.88
N ASP A 252 -14.32 -14.93 17.54
CA ASP A 252 -15.11 -13.80 17.04
C ASP A 252 -15.04 -13.71 15.50
N PHE A 253 -14.35 -14.66 14.84
CA PHE A 253 -14.26 -14.77 13.39
C PHE A 253 -15.63 -15.21 12.83
N VAL A 254 -16.13 -14.51 11.80
CA VAL A 254 -17.40 -14.74 11.10
C VAL A 254 -17.17 -15.09 9.66
#